data_a1a4f9c7208c278d490e5d0f5d0ffd06
#
_entry.id   a1a4f9c7208c278d490e5d0f5d0ffd06
#
_cell.length_a   1.000
_cell.length_b   1.000
_cell.length_c   1.000
_cell.angle_alpha   90.00
_cell.angle_beta   90.00
_cell.angle_gamma   90.00
#
_symmetry.space_group_name_H-M   'P 1'
#
loop_
_entity.id
_entity.type
_entity.pdbx_description
1 polymer ?
#
loop_
_entity_poly.entity_id
_entity_poly.type
_entity_poly.pdbx_seq_one_letter_code
_entity_poly.pdbx_strand_id
1 'polypeptide(L)'
;MEQTARRIAEDLLSIRAVFFRPDEPFTWASGIKSPVYCDNRLILTAPDVRTEVETALVQTIRREYPDAEVLMGTSTAGIAHAAITAQMMGLPMGYVRSSSKDHGRQNQIEGRLEKGQKVVVVEDLISTGGSVLEVVNVLREAGAEVLGIVSIFTYGMKKGIERLAAAEVKNVSLTNFDVIAQVAAEQKYIKPEDVARLLQFRNDPSDESWIGGTH
;
A
#
# COMPACT_ATOMS: atom_id res chain seq x y z
N MET A 1 17.20 0.49 -0.07
CA MET A 1 15.81 1.01 -0.06
C MET A 1 15.53 1.90 -1.26
N GLU A 2 16.33 2.92 -1.53
CA GLU A 2 16.10 3.83 -2.65
C GLU A 2 16.08 3.11 -4.02
N GLN A 3 17.04 2.22 -4.27
CA GLN A 3 17.09 1.42 -5.50
C GLN A 3 15.86 0.49 -5.65
N THR A 4 15.39 -0.12 -4.57
CA THR A 4 14.17 -0.95 -4.58
C THR A 4 12.94 -0.09 -4.90
N ALA A 5 12.81 1.06 -4.23
CA ALA A 5 11.68 1.95 -4.46
C ALA A 5 11.58 2.43 -5.90
N ARG A 6 12.72 2.78 -6.51
CA ARG A 6 12.80 3.16 -7.92
C ARG A 6 12.40 2.02 -8.85
N ARG A 7 12.95 0.80 -8.63
CA ARG A 7 12.65 -0.36 -9.46
C ARG A 7 11.16 -0.73 -9.41
N ILE A 8 10.57 -0.78 -8.21
CA ILE A 8 9.13 -1.03 -8.08
C ILE A 8 8.30 0.07 -8.76
N ALA A 9 8.72 1.34 -8.69
CA ALA A 9 8.06 2.42 -9.41
C ALA A 9 8.10 2.20 -10.93
N GLU A 10 9.26 1.83 -11.48
CA GLU A 10 9.44 1.49 -12.89
C GLU A 10 8.55 0.31 -13.32
N ASP A 11 8.48 -0.74 -12.50
CA ASP A 11 7.64 -1.91 -12.71
C ASP A 11 6.15 -1.53 -12.77
N LEU A 12 5.66 -0.74 -11.80
CA LEU A 12 4.27 -0.29 -11.75
C LEU A 12 3.89 0.58 -12.96
N LEU A 13 4.81 1.44 -13.41
CA LEU A 13 4.62 2.25 -14.62
C LEU A 13 4.58 1.37 -15.88
N SER A 14 5.48 0.39 -15.98
CA SER A 14 5.61 -0.51 -17.15
C SER A 14 4.33 -1.29 -17.45
N ILE A 15 3.63 -1.75 -16.40
CA ILE A 15 2.37 -2.47 -16.51
C ILE A 15 1.14 -1.55 -16.50
N ARG A 16 1.35 -0.24 -16.52
CA ARG A 16 0.31 0.77 -16.45
C ARG A 16 -0.58 0.63 -15.20
N ALA A 17 -0.01 0.25 -14.06
CA ALA A 17 -0.70 0.25 -12.78
C ALA A 17 -0.91 1.66 -12.23
N VAL A 18 -0.14 2.64 -12.70
CA VAL A 18 -0.26 4.04 -12.30
C VAL A 18 -0.64 4.89 -13.50
N PHE A 19 -1.70 5.67 -13.34
CA PHE A 19 -2.24 6.57 -14.35
C PHE A 19 -2.13 8.02 -13.86
N PHE A 20 -1.63 8.91 -14.71
CA PHE A 20 -1.52 10.33 -14.43
C PHE A 20 -2.45 11.13 -15.33
N ARG A 21 -3.24 12.04 -14.73
CA ARG A 21 -4.13 13.00 -15.40
C ARG A 21 -4.09 14.34 -14.68
N PRO A 22 -2.99 15.08 -14.76
CA PRO A 22 -2.88 16.36 -14.07
C PRO A 22 -3.81 17.43 -14.62
N ASP A 23 -4.22 17.34 -15.90
CA ASP A 23 -5.10 18.31 -16.55
C ASP A 23 -6.58 17.89 -16.52
N GLU A 24 -6.86 16.58 -16.46
CA GLU A 24 -8.19 15.98 -16.38
C GLU A 24 -8.28 15.01 -15.20
N PRO A 25 -8.31 15.50 -13.95
CA PRO A 25 -8.16 14.66 -12.77
C PRO A 25 -9.25 13.61 -12.61
N PHE A 26 -8.87 12.48 -12.01
CA PHE A 26 -9.82 11.49 -11.51
C PHE A 26 -10.63 12.08 -10.35
N THR A 27 -11.86 11.59 -10.18
CA THR A 27 -12.65 11.87 -8.98
C THR A 27 -12.76 10.59 -8.15
N TRP A 28 -12.21 10.59 -6.93
CA TRP A 28 -12.33 9.47 -6.01
C TRP A 28 -13.77 9.37 -5.47
N ALA A 29 -14.12 8.22 -4.89
CA ALA A 29 -15.42 8.01 -4.27
C ALA A 29 -15.71 9.01 -3.13
N SER A 30 -14.67 9.56 -2.51
CA SER A 30 -14.74 10.64 -1.51
C SER A 30 -15.04 12.02 -2.09
N GLY A 31 -15.08 12.17 -3.43
CA GLY A 31 -15.20 13.45 -4.12
C GLY A 31 -13.87 14.18 -4.37
N ILE A 32 -12.77 13.69 -3.82
CA ILE A 32 -11.44 14.30 -4.00
C ILE A 32 -11.03 14.19 -5.48
N LYS A 33 -10.57 15.33 -6.04
CA LYS A 33 -9.91 15.36 -7.35
C LYS A 33 -8.47 14.89 -7.21
N SER A 34 -8.08 13.89 -7.98
CA SER A 34 -6.73 13.32 -7.94
C SER A 34 -6.07 13.32 -9.31
N PRO A 35 -4.83 13.82 -9.44
CA PRO A 35 -4.08 13.76 -10.70
C PRO A 35 -3.54 12.35 -11.00
N VAL A 36 -3.72 11.41 -10.08
CA VAL A 36 -3.16 10.07 -10.18
C VAL A 36 -4.16 9.02 -9.70
N TYR A 37 -4.15 7.87 -10.34
CA TYR A 37 -4.84 6.66 -9.91
C TYR A 37 -3.86 5.49 -9.95
N CYS A 38 -3.80 4.72 -8.86
CA CYS A 38 -2.98 3.52 -8.75
C CYS A 38 -3.87 2.28 -8.59
N ASP A 39 -3.66 1.29 -9.47
CA ASP A 39 -4.34 -0.01 -9.42
C ASP A 39 -3.31 -1.15 -9.33
N ASN A 40 -2.88 -1.45 -8.12
CA ASN A 40 -1.91 -2.50 -7.85
C ASN A 40 -2.44 -3.92 -8.14
N ARG A 41 -3.75 -4.08 -8.36
CA ARG A 41 -4.33 -5.39 -8.75
C ARG A 41 -3.82 -5.87 -10.11
N LEU A 42 -3.34 -4.95 -10.97
CA LEU A 42 -2.72 -5.28 -12.24
C LEU A 42 -1.41 -6.06 -12.10
N ILE A 43 -0.73 -5.97 -10.95
CA ILE A 43 0.47 -6.76 -10.62
C ILE A 43 0.15 -8.26 -10.73
N LEU A 44 -1.04 -8.69 -10.31
CA LEU A 44 -1.41 -10.10 -10.29
C LEU A 44 -1.43 -10.75 -11.68
N THR A 45 -1.68 -9.95 -12.72
CA THR A 45 -1.74 -10.40 -14.11
C THR A 45 -0.44 -10.18 -14.89
N ALA A 46 0.61 -9.64 -14.24
CA ALA A 46 1.94 -9.40 -14.78
C ALA A 46 2.98 -10.26 -14.05
N PRO A 47 3.23 -11.52 -14.48
CA PRO A 47 3.99 -12.50 -13.70
C PRO A 47 5.40 -12.04 -13.32
N ASP A 48 6.12 -11.37 -14.23
CA ASP A 48 7.48 -10.90 -13.98
C ASP A 48 7.49 -9.79 -12.92
N VAL A 49 6.63 -8.77 -13.07
CA VAL A 49 6.48 -7.68 -12.08
C VAL A 49 5.99 -8.23 -10.76
N ARG A 50 5.04 -9.17 -10.77
CA ARG A 50 4.58 -9.84 -9.56
C ARG A 50 5.74 -10.51 -8.82
N THR A 51 6.59 -11.26 -9.52
CA THR A 51 7.75 -11.93 -8.91
C THR A 51 8.71 -10.92 -8.27
N GLU A 52 8.96 -9.79 -8.92
CA GLU A 52 9.79 -8.71 -8.38
C GLU A 52 9.19 -8.08 -7.13
N VAL A 53 7.89 -7.76 -7.16
CA VAL A 53 7.16 -7.18 -6.02
C VAL A 53 7.17 -8.14 -4.83
N GLU A 54 6.84 -9.43 -5.04
CA GLU A 54 6.80 -10.41 -3.96
C GLU A 54 8.19 -10.67 -3.38
N THR A 55 9.23 -10.71 -4.22
CA THR A 55 10.62 -10.80 -3.77
C THR A 55 11.00 -9.61 -2.90
N ALA A 56 10.62 -8.40 -3.30
CA ALA A 56 10.87 -7.19 -2.53
C ALA A 56 10.10 -7.17 -1.20
N LEU A 57 8.85 -7.68 -1.17
CA LEU A 57 8.08 -7.86 0.07
C LEU A 57 8.80 -8.82 1.02
N VAL A 58 9.24 -10.00 0.54
CA VAL A 58 10.00 -10.97 1.33
C VAL A 58 11.26 -10.34 1.93
N GLN A 59 12.05 -9.65 1.12
CA GLN A 59 13.29 -9.01 1.58
C GLN A 59 13.00 -7.92 2.62
N THR A 60 11.94 -7.15 2.44
CA THR A 60 11.53 -6.09 3.35
C THR A 60 11.05 -6.68 4.68
N ILE A 61 10.21 -7.70 4.66
CA ILE A 61 9.73 -8.34 5.90
C ILE A 61 10.89 -8.97 6.68
N ARG A 62 11.79 -9.70 6.01
CA ARG A 62 12.95 -10.31 6.66
C ARG A 62 13.88 -9.28 7.31
N ARG A 63 14.02 -8.10 6.71
CA ARG A 63 14.88 -7.03 7.22
C ARG A 63 14.23 -6.25 8.36
N GLU A 64 12.96 -5.86 8.20
CA GLU A 64 12.27 -4.96 9.12
C GLU A 64 11.55 -5.68 10.25
N TYR A 65 11.12 -6.91 10.01
CA TYR A 65 10.32 -7.73 10.91
C TYR A 65 10.83 -9.18 10.95
N PRO A 66 12.09 -9.42 11.36
CA PRO A 66 12.72 -10.74 11.32
C PRO A 66 11.99 -11.79 12.19
N ASP A 67 11.24 -11.33 13.19
CA ASP A 67 10.48 -12.18 14.10
C ASP A 67 9.05 -12.47 13.63
N ALA A 68 8.70 -12.14 12.39
CA ALA A 68 7.36 -12.40 11.85
C ALA A 68 7.05 -13.91 11.86
N GLU A 69 5.91 -14.28 12.44
CA GLU A 69 5.45 -15.67 12.56
C GLU A 69 4.29 -15.97 11.61
N VAL A 70 3.52 -14.96 11.23
CA VAL A 70 2.39 -15.09 10.30
C VAL A 70 2.19 -13.81 9.50
N LEU A 71 1.77 -13.95 8.25
CA LEU A 71 1.39 -12.82 7.41
C LEU A 71 -0.14 -12.72 7.31
N MET A 72 -0.66 -11.50 7.47
CA MET A 72 -2.10 -11.22 7.35
C MET A 72 -2.35 -10.21 6.24
N GLY A 73 -3.06 -10.67 5.19
CA GLY A 73 -3.44 -9.80 4.07
C GLY A 73 -4.66 -8.93 4.40
N THR A 74 -4.69 -7.74 3.82
CA THR A 74 -5.88 -6.89 3.84
C THR A 74 -6.82 -7.28 2.69
N SER A 75 -8.11 -7.33 2.95
CA SER A 75 -9.09 -7.56 1.89
C SER A 75 -9.29 -6.29 1.05
N THR A 76 -9.25 -6.40 -0.25
CA THR A 76 -9.16 -7.64 -1.05
C THR A 76 -7.77 -7.79 -1.68
N ALA A 77 -7.13 -6.67 -2.07
CA ALA A 77 -5.93 -6.70 -2.90
C ALA A 77 -4.70 -7.25 -2.16
N GLY A 78 -4.58 -7.03 -0.84
CA GLY A 78 -3.48 -7.56 -0.03
C GLY A 78 -3.46 -9.08 0.14
N ILE A 79 -4.59 -9.77 -0.07
CA ILE A 79 -4.70 -11.22 0.16
C ILE A 79 -3.72 -12.02 -0.72
N ALA A 80 -3.74 -11.77 -2.02
CA ALA A 80 -2.90 -12.52 -2.96
C ALA A 80 -1.41 -12.28 -2.69
N HIS A 81 -1.03 -11.03 -2.43
CA HIS A 81 0.35 -10.66 -2.11
C HIS A 81 0.80 -11.30 -0.80
N ALA A 82 -0.04 -11.32 0.25
CA ALA A 82 0.25 -12.02 1.49
C ALA A 82 0.45 -13.53 1.27
N ALA A 83 -0.40 -14.16 0.43
CA ALA A 83 -0.32 -15.59 0.15
C ALA A 83 0.98 -15.97 -0.55
N ILE A 84 1.34 -15.25 -1.61
CA ILE A 84 2.56 -15.54 -2.37
C ILE A 84 3.80 -15.27 -1.52
N THR A 85 3.83 -14.12 -0.81
CA THR A 85 4.94 -13.76 0.08
C THR A 85 5.12 -14.79 1.20
N ALA A 86 4.03 -15.22 1.86
CA ALA A 86 4.06 -16.24 2.89
C ALA A 86 4.58 -17.58 2.36
N GLN A 87 4.13 -18.00 1.16
CA GLN A 87 4.63 -19.20 0.49
C GLN A 87 6.14 -19.11 0.26
N MET A 88 6.66 -17.97 -0.20
CA MET A 88 8.10 -17.78 -0.44
C MET A 88 8.91 -17.72 0.87
N MET A 89 8.29 -17.34 1.97
CA MET A 89 8.94 -17.29 3.30
C MET A 89 8.79 -18.57 4.10
N GLY A 90 7.90 -19.48 3.68
CA GLY A 90 7.54 -20.68 4.45
C GLY A 90 6.75 -20.35 5.72
N LEU A 91 6.01 -19.24 5.73
CA LEU A 91 5.20 -18.78 6.86
C LEU A 91 3.71 -19.10 6.65
N PRO A 92 2.96 -19.35 7.75
CA PRO A 92 1.50 -19.35 7.68
C PRO A 92 0.96 -17.97 7.30
N MET A 93 -0.23 -17.98 6.67
CA MET A 93 -0.92 -16.74 6.33
C MET A 93 -2.43 -16.83 6.62
N GLY A 94 -3.04 -15.70 6.77
CA GLY A 94 -4.47 -15.48 6.78
C GLY A 94 -4.80 -14.12 6.19
N TYR A 95 -6.04 -13.68 6.34
CA TYR A 95 -6.45 -12.35 5.95
C TYR A 95 -7.63 -11.84 6.80
N VAL A 96 -7.82 -10.53 6.81
CA VAL A 96 -8.92 -9.88 7.51
C VAL A 96 -9.92 -9.34 6.48
N ARG A 97 -11.20 -9.75 6.61
CA ARG A 97 -12.27 -9.27 5.74
C ARG A 97 -12.69 -7.84 6.08
N SER A 98 -13.15 -7.12 5.09
CA SER A 98 -13.63 -5.73 5.24
C SER A 98 -14.95 -5.60 6.01
N SER A 99 -15.72 -6.68 6.16
CA SER A 99 -16.98 -6.70 6.91
C SER A 99 -17.11 -7.93 7.79
N SER A 100 -17.71 -7.77 8.98
CA SER A 100 -18.10 -8.89 9.84
C SER A 100 -19.30 -9.64 9.26
N LYS A 101 -19.29 -10.99 9.32
CA LYS A 101 -20.53 -11.76 9.25
C LYS A 101 -21.22 -11.59 10.60
N ASP A 102 -22.48 -11.25 10.62
CA ASP A 102 -23.45 -10.96 11.68
C ASP A 102 -23.17 -11.17 13.19
N HIS A 103 -22.01 -11.64 13.63
CA HIS A 103 -21.70 -11.96 15.03
C HIS A 103 -20.25 -11.62 15.44
N GLY A 104 -19.90 -10.32 15.50
CA GLY A 104 -18.69 -9.82 16.15
C GLY A 104 -17.41 -9.79 15.31
N ARG A 105 -16.46 -8.91 15.71
CA ARG A 105 -15.20 -8.62 14.96
C ARG A 105 -14.24 -9.82 14.85
N GLN A 106 -14.30 -10.78 15.78
CA GLN A 106 -13.47 -11.99 15.76
C GLN A 106 -13.75 -12.88 14.54
N ASN A 107 -14.93 -12.77 13.92
CA ASN A 107 -15.30 -13.51 12.72
C ASN A 107 -14.80 -12.87 11.41
N GLN A 108 -13.97 -11.81 11.49
CA GLN A 108 -13.38 -11.17 10.29
C GLN A 108 -12.06 -11.81 9.87
N ILE A 109 -11.41 -12.58 10.76
CA ILE A 109 -10.11 -13.23 10.46
C ILE A 109 -10.38 -14.57 9.80
N GLU A 110 -9.81 -14.75 8.63
CA GLU A 110 -9.78 -16.01 7.90
C GLU A 110 -8.38 -16.61 8.00
N GLY A 111 -8.31 -17.86 8.41
CA GLY A 111 -7.10 -18.53 8.83
C GLY A 111 -7.03 -18.67 10.35
N ARG A 112 -6.03 -19.39 10.84
CA ARG A 112 -5.79 -19.58 12.27
C ARG A 112 -4.83 -18.50 12.79
N LEU A 113 -5.24 -17.79 13.82
CA LEU A 113 -4.43 -16.83 14.56
C LEU A 113 -4.44 -17.18 16.03
N GLU A 114 -3.26 -17.27 16.65
CA GLU A 114 -3.11 -17.57 18.07
C GLU A 114 -2.77 -16.30 18.86
N LYS A 115 -3.21 -16.25 20.10
CA LYS A 115 -2.91 -15.13 20.99
C LYS A 115 -1.41 -15.03 21.23
N GLY A 116 -0.88 -13.82 21.10
CA GLY A 116 0.55 -13.51 21.23
C GLY A 116 1.37 -13.79 19.96
N GLN A 117 0.75 -14.30 18.91
CA GLN A 117 1.46 -14.56 17.64
C GLN A 117 1.88 -13.25 16.96
N LYS A 118 3.10 -13.21 16.46
CA LYS A 118 3.72 -12.03 15.84
C LYS A 118 3.31 -11.92 14.38
N VAL A 119 2.56 -10.85 14.07
CA VAL A 119 1.91 -10.63 12.77
C VAL A 119 2.55 -9.50 12.01
N VAL A 120 2.78 -9.69 10.72
CA VAL A 120 3.00 -8.59 9.77
C VAL A 120 1.79 -8.49 8.84
N VAL A 121 1.24 -7.28 8.73
CA VAL A 121 0.14 -6.99 7.80
C VAL A 121 0.70 -6.68 6.42
N VAL A 122 0.14 -7.30 5.39
CA VAL A 122 0.51 -7.06 3.98
C VAL A 122 -0.64 -6.31 3.30
N GLU A 123 -0.32 -5.13 2.78
CA GLU A 123 -1.25 -4.23 2.09
C GLU A 123 -0.77 -3.93 0.67
N ASP A 124 -1.67 -3.68 -0.26
CA ASP A 124 -1.30 -3.26 -1.61
C ASP A 124 -1.05 -1.74 -1.69
N LEU A 125 -1.89 -0.94 -1.06
CA LEU A 125 -1.87 0.51 -1.19
C LEU A 125 -2.33 1.22 0.08
N ILE A 126 -1.56 2.20 0.54
CA ILE A 126 -1.94 3.10 1.64
C ILE A 126 -2.15 4.53 1.14
N SER A 127 -3.35 5.05 1.31
CA SER A 127 -3.68 6.47 1.12
C SER A 127 -3.80 7.20 2.46
N THR A 128 -4.96 7.18 3.08
CA THR A 128 -5.23 7.81 4.39
C THR A 128 -5.08 6.85 5.58
N GLY A 129 -4.74 5.58 5.33
CA GLY A 129 -4.45 4.56 6.34
C GLY A 129 -5.66 4.01 7.10
N GLY A 130 -6.90 4.43 6.78
CA GLY A 130 -8.09 4.03 7.54
C GLY A 130 -8.33 2.52 7.49
N SER A 131 -8.39 1.94 6.28
CA SER A 131 -8.70 0.51 6.08
C SER A 131 -7.65 -0.41 6.70
N VAL A 132 -6.37 -0.13 6.52
CA VAL A 132 -5.30 -0.97 7.10
C VAL A 132 -5.29 -0.90 8.63
N LEU A 133 -5.64 0.26 9.21
CA LEU A 133 -5.75 0.40 10.67
C LEU A 133 -6.93 -0.38 11.25
N GLU A 134 -8.03 -0.51 10.52
CA GLU A 134 -9.13 -1.41 10.91
C GLU A 134 -8.63 -2.85 11.01
N VAL A 135 -7.83 -3.31 10.05
CA VAL A 135 -7.20 -4.63 10.07
C VAL A 135 -6.27 -4.79 11.27
N VAL A 136 -5.40 -3.82 11.53
CA VAL A 136 -4.50 -3.82 12.70
C VAL A 136 -5.28 -3.93 14.00
N ASN A 137 -6.39 -3.18 14.14
CA ASN A 137 -7.23 -3.23 15.35
C ASN A 137 -7.90 -4.59 15.53
N VAL A 138 -8.45 -5.18 14.46
CA VAL A 138 -9.05 -6.52 14.51
C VAL A 138 -8.03 -7.57 14.97
N LEU A 139 -6.80 -7.51 14.46
CA LEU A 139 -5.74 -8.44 14.85
C LEU A 139 -5.29 -8.24 16.30
N ARG A 140 -5.16 -6.99 16.77
CA ARG A 140 -4.84 -6.66 18.15
C ARG A 140 -5.95 -7.09 19.11
N GLU A 141 -7.23 -6.87 18.76
CA GLU A 141 -8.39 -7.32 19.53
C GLU A 141 -8.45 -8.86 19.62
N ALA A 142 -7.98 -9.58 18.60
CA ALA A 142 -7.82 -11.04 18.65
C ALA A 142 -6.62 -11.51 19.49
N GLY A 143 -5.82 -10.58 20.00
CA GLY A 143 -4.68 -10.85 20.86
C GLY A 143 -3.36 -11.07 20.15
N ALA A 144 -3.25 -10.75 18.86
CA ALA A 144 -1.99 -10.81 18.12
C ALA A 144 -1.05 -9.65 18.50
N GLU A 145 0.25 -9.90 18.41
CA GLU A 145 1.29 -8.88 18.42
C GLU A 145 1.53 -8.39 16.99
N VAL A 146 0.94 -7.24 16.61
CA VAL A 146 1.15 -6.66 15.28
C VAL A 146 2.47 -5.94 15.25
N LEU A 147 3.48 -6.53 14.59
CA LEU A 147 4.83 -5.96 14.45
C LEU A 147 4.85 -4.72 13.56
N GLY A 148 4.03 -4.72 12.52
CA GLY A 148 3.91 -3.61 11.58
C GLY A 148 3.19 -3.99 10.29
N ILE A 149 3.29 -3.08 9.34
CA ILE A 149 2.69 -3.17 8.01
C ILE A 149 3.80 -3.14 6.97
N VAL A 150 3.70 -3.97 5.93
CA VAL A 150 4.46 -3.82 4.69
C VAL A 150 3.48 -3.59 3.57
N SER A 151 3.68 -2.54 2.78
CA SER A 151 2.83 -2.21 1.65
C SER A 151 3.61 -2.07 0.34
N ILE A 152 2.96 -2.32 -0.78
CA ILE A 152 3.60 -2.14 -2.09
C ILE A 152 3.79 -0.64 -2.35
N PHE A 153 2.73 0.14 -2.13
CA PHE A 153 2.71 1.57 -2.43
C PHE A 153 2.07 2.39 -1.31
N THR A 154 2.60 3.59 -1.10
CA THR A 154 1.95 4.61 -0.27
C THR A 154 1.90 5.95 -0.99
N TYR A 155 0.77 6.66 -0.86
CA TYR A 155 0.67 8.07 -1.27
C TYR A 155 1.51 8.99 -0.37
N GLY A 156 1.85 8.57 0.86
CA GLY A 156 2.57 9.41 1.81
C GLY A 156 1.79 10.65 2.26
N MET A 157 0.47 10.57 2.25
CA MET A 157 -0.40 11.66 2.69
C MET A 157 -0.25 11.92 4.18
N LYS A 158 -0.20 13.19 4.57
CA LYS A 158 -0.07 13.63 5.97
C LYS A 158 -1.04 12.92 6.91
N LYS A 159 -2.32 12.85 6.53
CA LYS A 159 -3.36 12.17 7.30
C LYS A 159 -3.07 10.67 7.53
N GLY A 160 -2.50 10.00 6.53
CA GLY A 160 -2.10 8.58 6.66
C GLY A 160 -0.93 8.41 7.63
N ILE A 161 0.09 9.25 7.49
CA ILE A 161 1.27 9.25 8.37
C ILE A 161 0.86 9.50 9.83
N GLU A 162 0.05 10.52 10.08
CA GLU A 162 -0.43 10.88 11.42
C GLU A 162 -1.27 9.77 12.07
N ARG A 163 -2.15 9.12 11.31
CA ARG A 163 -2.98 8.02 11.79
C ARG A 163 -2.16 6.78 12.15
N LEU A 164 -1.19 6.40 11.30
CA LEU A 164 -0.31 5.27 11.59
C LEU A 164 0.55 5.53 12.82
N ALA A 165 1.07 6.76 12.96
CA ALA A 165 1.83 7.17 14.14
C ALA A 165 0.98 7.14 15.41
N ALA A 166 -0.26 7.68 15.37
CA ALA A 166 -1.18 7.67 16.50
C ALA A 166 -1.61 6.25 16.91
N ALA A 167 -1.64 5.32 15.97
CA ALA A 167 -1.91 3.90 16.21
C ALA A 167 -0.68 3.09 16.62
N GLU A 168 0.48 3.74 16.75
CA GLU A 168 1.75 3.10 17.09
C GLU A 168 2.05 1.87 16.21
N VAL A 169 1.85 2.01 14.89
CA VAL A 169 2.16 0.97 13.93
C VAL A 169 3.01 1.52 12.79
N LYS A 170 4.17 0.89 12.58
CA LYS A 170 5.08 1.25 11.51
C LYS A 170 4.61 0.63 10.18
N ASN A 171 4.58 1.43 9.13
CA ASN A 171 4.47 0.94 7.76
C ASN A 171 5.79 1.11 7.01
N VAL A 172 6.18 0.08 6.26
CA VAL A 172 7.29 0.14 5.30
C VAL A 172 6.74 -0.17 3.92
N SER A 173 6.77 0.82 3.03
CA SER A 173 6.32 0.65 1.65
C SER A 173 7.49 0.36 0.71
N LEU A 174 7.27 -0.48 -0.30
CA LEU A 174 8.29 -0.78 -1.31
C LEU A 174 8.60 0.45 -2.15
N THR A 175 7.57 1.23 -2.50
CA THR A 175 7.70 2.51 -3.20
C THR A 175 6.66 3.51 -2.68
N ASN A 176 6.76 4.75 -3.13
CA ASN A 176 5.88 5.83 -2.70
C ASN A 176 5.58 6.80 -3.85
N PHE A 177 4.65 7.70 -3.60
CA PHE A 177 4.17 8.68 -4.56
C PHE A 177 5.28 9.57 -5.13
N ASP A 178 6.21 10.03 -4.30
CA ASP A 178 7.27 10.95 -4.71
C ASP A 178 8.22 10.27 -5.69
N VAL A 179 8.62 9.03 -5.41
CA VAL A 179 9.47 8.22 -6.29
C VAL A 179 8.77 7.93 -7.61
N ILE A 180 7.49 7.53 -7.58
CA ILE A 180 6.73 7.26 -8.82
C ILE A 180 6.58 8.52 -9.67
N ALA A 181 6.28 9.69 -9.07
CA ALA A 181 6.17 10.94 -9.81
C ALA A 181 7.49 11.34 -10.48
N GLN A 182 8.60 11.18 -9.77
CA GLN A 182 9.92 11.47 -10.31
C GLN A 182 10.28 10.52 -11.47
N VAL A 183 10.12 9.21 -11.28
CA VAL A 183 10.40 8.21 -12.33
C VAL A 183 9.49 8.43 -13.54
N ALA A 184 8.22 8.77 -13.33
CA ALA A 184 7.28 9.06 -14.41
C ALA A 184 7.72 10.26 -15.26
N ALA A 185 8.26 11.31 -14.64
CA ALA A 185 8.81 12.46 -15.37
C ALA A 185 10.08 12.09 -16.15
N GLU A 186 11.01 11.35 -15.53
CA GLU A 186 12.24 10.88 -16.19
C GLU A 186 11.94 9.97 -17.39
N GLN A 187 10.93 9.10 -17.28
CA GLN A 187 10.49 8.18 -18.34
C GLN A 187 9.47 8.82 -19.31
N LYS A 188 9.15 10.12 -19.14
CA LYS A 188 8.24 10.89 -20.02
C LYS A 188 6.79 10.40 -20.02
N TYR A 189 6.33 9.79 -18.94
CA TYR A 189 4.89 9.52 -18.72
C TYR A 189 4.14 10.81 -18.37
N ILE A 190 4.83 11.78 -17.75
CA ILE A 190 4.34 13.12 -17.42
C ILE A 190 5.41 14.13 -17.80
N LYS A 191 5.05 15.41 -17.85
CA LYS A 191 6.03 16.50 -18.04
C LYS A 191 6.75 16.78 -16.71
N PRO A 192 8.02 17.24 -16.75
CA PRO A 192 8.76 17.58 -15.53
C PRO A 192 8.05 18.60 -14.64
N GLU A 193 7.36 19.59 -15.24
CA GLU A 193 6.60 20.62 -14.54
C GLU A 193 5.39 20.05 -13.76
N ASP A 194 4.85 18.91 -14.19
CA ASP A 194 3.71 18.27 -13.50
C ASP A 194 4.10 17.68 -12.14
N VAL A 195 5.37 17.35 -11.92
CA VAL A 195 5.84 16.78 -10.64
C VAL A 195 5.47 17.71 -9.47
N ALA A 196 5.66 19.01 -9.61
CA ALA A 196 5.31 19.98 -8.58
C ALA A 196 3.79 19.98 -8.25
N ARG A 197 2.95 19.87 -9.28
CA ARG A 197 1.48 19.76 -9.15
C ARG A 197 1.07 18.48 -8.41
N LEU A 198 1.71 17.36 -8.76
CA LEU A 198 1.48 16.07 -8.11
C LEU A 198 1.85 16.12 -6.63
N LEU A 199 3.00 16.70 -6.30
CA LEU A 199 3.44 16.84 -4.91
C LEU A 199 2.54 17.80 -4.10
N GLN A 200 2.01 18.86 -4.72
CA GLN A 200 1.03 19.75 -4.10
C GLN A 200 -0.24 18.98 -3.72
N PHE A 201 -0.81 18.21 -4.65
CA PHE A 201 -1.93 17.31 -4.35
C PHE A 201 -1.62 16.36 -3.18
N ARG A 202 -0.46 15.71 -3.19
CA ARG A 202 -0.07 14.77 -2.12
C ARG A 202 0.00 15.45 -0.76
N ASN A 203 0.48 16.69 -0.70
CA ASN A 203 0.59 17.46 0.53
C ASN A 203 -0.76 17.87 1.10
N ASP A 204 -1.68 18.30 0.23
CA ASP A 204 -3.06 18.64 0.60
C ASP A 204 -4.03 18.20 -0.50
N PRO A 205 -4.64 17.01 -0.39
CA PRO A 205 -5.61 16.53 -1.37
C PRO A 205 -6.90 17.33 -1.44
N SER A 206 -7.15 18.25 -0.49
CA SER A 206 -8.32 19.15 -0.49
C SER A 206 -8.07 20.46 -1.22
N ASP A 207 -6.79 20.81 -1.45
CA ASP A 207 -6.40 21.96 -2.26
C ASP A 207 -6.46 21.59 -3.74
N GLU A 208 -7.34 22.24 -4.49
CA GLU A 208 -7.52 22.06 -5.92
C GLU A 208 -6.69 23.05 -6.77
N SER A 209 -5.85 23.88 -6.16
CA SER A 209 -5.07 24.91 -6.88
C SER A 209 -4.00 24.33 -7.83
N TRP A 210 -3.66 23.05 -7.68
CA TRP A 210 -2.81 22.34 -8.63
C TRP A 210 -3.52 22.01 -9.97
N ILE A 211 -4.86 22.08 -10.02
CA ILE A 211 -5.66 21.88 -11.23
C ILE A 211 -5.58 23.16 -12.08
N GLY A 212 -5.17 23.02 -13.33
CA GLY A 212 -5.04 24.19 -14.19
C GLY A 212 -3.71 24.93 -14.00
N GLY A 213 -2.60 24.18 -14.15
CA GLY A 213 -1.26 24.75 -14.22
C GLY A 213 -1.20 25.92 -15.21
N THR A 214 -0.52 26.96 -14.79
CA THR A 214 -0.31 28.22 -15.54
C THR A 214 -0.06 27.95 -17.03
N HIS A 215 -0.96 28.49 -17.84
CA HIS A 215 -0.73 28.70 -19.27
C HIS A 215 0.43 29.67 -19.51
#